data_071c4eee0fd66c8e747cc251570dcee8
#
_entry.id   071c4eee0fd66c8e747cc251570dcee8
#
_cell.length_a   1.000
_cell.length_b   1.000
_cell.length_c   1.000
_cell.angle_alpha   90.00
_cell.angle_beta   90.00
_cell.angle_gamma   90.00
#
_symmetry.space_group_name_H-M   'P 1'
#
loop_
_entity.id
_entity.type
_entity.pdbx_description
1 polymer ?
#
loop_
_entity_poly.entity_id
_entity_poly.type
_entity_poly.pdbx_seq_one_letter_code
_entity_poly.pdbx_strand_id
1 'polypeptide(L)'
;MKINALSEKRETEILRRLEEAGFEGYFVGGCVREAIRKEMAQTADRKVTPGGCGEESPREVITDTDIATDARPEQVKAVFHDMTVLDTGIKHGTVTVLFHADELRTPEDPAEDVNMENQGSRIPVEITTYRIDGKYGDGRHPESVQFTSSLEEDLARRDFTVNAIACDRHGELTDPFGGAADIEARIIRAVGDPEQRFREDGLRIMRALRFAAKLGCDIEPGTSEALSVCKGLLADISAERIYSELCKLVTGKSAGDIVRKYTDVLGVVIPELLPMKGFAQNNPYHRYDVLEHCVRAMEVVETRSDNAVYMKLAALFHDIGKPETYSEDENGIGHFYGHPSVSCRICRDIMNRLHADNFTKDRLCRIVKYHDLVFEKDRRLLKRWMNRFGAGVMLEILEIKKADNFATGNMEESLKVKFDEIRQMMEQILDEQQCFSLRDLAVNGRDVIAAGIEPGPEVGRVLKRLLADVIDEKLPNDKDVLMDNILTEN
;
A
#
# COMPACT_ATOMS: atom_id res chain seq x y z
N MET A 1 11.10 27.63 14.74
CA MET A 1 9.66 27.30 14.52
C MET A 1 9.23 26.42 15.67
N LYS A 2 8.12 26.71 16.32
CA LYS A 2 7.62 25.91 17.45
C LYS A 2 6.45 25.04 16.98
N ILE A 3 6.48 23.74 17.29
CA ILE A 3 5.48 22.76 16.87
C ILE A 3 4.61 22.38 18.05
N ASN A 4 3.46 23.04 18.19
CA ASN A 4 2.54 22.80 19.30
C ASN A 4 1.98 21.37 19.31
N ALA A 5 1.71 20.80 18.14
CA ALA A 5 1.18 19.44 18.01
C ALA A 5 2.07 18.35 18.63
N LEU A 6 3.37 18.58 18.79
CA LEU A 6 4.27 17.64 19.46
C LEU A 6 4.44 17.95 20.95
N SER A 7 4.42 19.24 21.35
CA SER A 7 4.51 19.61 22.77
C SER A 7 3.27 19.21 23.59
N GLU A 8 2.14 19.00 22.91
CA GLU A 8 0.86 18.56 23.50
C GLU A 8 0.68 17.05 23.45
N LYS A 9 1.66 16.30 22.92
CA LYS A 9 1.59 14.83 22.86
C LYS A 9 1.82 14.22 24.24
N ARG A 10 1.11 13.13 24.50
CA ARG A 10 1.29 12.32 25.72
C ARG A 10 2.70 11.75 25.83
N GLU A 11 3.32 11.41 24.69
CA GLU A 11 4.68 10.87 24.61
C GLU A 11 5.76 11.91 25.06
N THR A 12 5.42 13.19 25.27
CA THR A 12 6.31 14.18 25.92
C THR A 12 6.74 13.74 27.33
N GLU A 13 5.93 12.91 28.01
CA GLU A 13 6.26 12.32 29.28
C GLU A 13 7.52 11.46 29.21
N ILE A 14 7.73 10.79 28.08
CA ILE A 14 8.94 9.98 27.84
C ILE A 14 10.18 10.87 27.80
N LEU A 15 10.09 11.98 27.07
CA LEU A 15 11.19 12.97 27.02
C LEU A 15 11.45 13.59 28.40
N ARG A 16 10.40 13.91 29.17
CA ARG A 16 10.52 14.43 30.52
C ARG A 16 11.28 13.46 31.44
N ARG A 17 10.98 12.14 31.39
CA ARG A 17 11.65 11.13 32.20
C ARG A 17 13.13 10.95 31.83
N LEU A 18 13.46 11.04 30.52
CA LEU A 18 14.85 11.03 30.07
C LEU A 18 15.61 12.25 30.61
N GLU A 19 15.04 13.45 30.50
CA GLU A 19 15.65 14.69 31.01
C GLU A 19 15.84 14.69 32.54
N GLU A 20 14.85 14.19 33.29
CA GLU A 20 14.96 14.07 34.75
C GLU A 20 16.07 13.08 35.18
N ALA A 21 16.35 12.08 34.32
CA ALA A 21 17.47 11.16 34.51
C ALA A 21 18.81 11.73 34.00
N GLY A 22 18.82 12.96 33.47
CA GLY A 22 20.01 13.66 33.00
C GLY A 22 20.43 13.33 31.58
N PHE A 23 19.49 12.83 30.74
CA PHE A 23 19.71 12.54 29.34
C PHE A 23 18.94 13.49 28.44
N GLU A 24 19.44 13.69 27.20
CA GLU A 24 18.71 14.35 26.15
C GLU A 24 17.65 13.42 25.55
N GLY A 25 16.53 13.99 25.09
CA GLY A 25 15.49 13.26 24.37
C GLY A 25 14.81 14.15 23.35
N TYR A 26 14.63 13.62 22.13
CA TYR A 26 13.98 14.34 21.03
C TYR A 26 13.05 13.41 20.26
N PHE A 27 11.90 13.92 19.86
CA PHE A 27 11.13 13.32 18.77
C PHE A 27 11.92 13.44 17.47
N VAL A 28 11.88 12.43 16.61
CA VAL A 28 12.62 12.42 15.34
C VAL A 28 11.84 11.73 14.23
N GLY A 29 12.24 11.96 12.98
CA GLY A 29 11.75 11.16 11.85
C GLY A 29 10.32 11.48 11.41
N GLY A 30 9.50 10.44 11.26
CA GLY A 30 8.15 10.53 10.70
C GLY A 30 7.20 11.42 11.48
N CYS A 31 7.20 11.31 12.80
CA CYS A 31 6.30 12.10 13.67
C CYS A 31 6.59 13.60 13.59
N VAL A 32 7.86 14.00 13.54
CA VAL A 32 8.26 15.42 13.41
C VAL A 32 7.85 15.97 12.05
N ARG A 33 8.15 15.24 10.96
CA ARG A 33 7.74 15.63 9.62
C ARG A 33 6.24 15.84 9.51
N GLU A 34 5.42 14.90 10.00
CA GLU A 34 3.95 15.01 9.93
C GLU A 34 3.43 16.16 10.80
N ALA A 35 4.03 16.41 11.96
CA ALA A 35 3.68 17.55 12.81
C ALA A 35 3.97 18.90 12.13
N ILE A 36 5.13 19.03 11.47
CA ILE A 36 5.47 20.24 10.68
C ILE A 36 4.46 20.45 9.55
N ARG A 37 4.11 19.39 8.81
CA ARG A 37 3.11 19.47 7.72
C ARG A 37 1.75 19.93 8.22
N LYS A 38 1.29 19.42 9.36
CA LYS A 38 0.02 19.83 9.98
C LYS A 38 0.03 21.30 10.40
N GLU A 39 1.09 21.76 11.05
CA GLU A 39 1.22 23.16 11.49
C GLU A 39 1.23 24.12 10.28
N MET A 40 1.92 23.74 9.19
CA MET A 40 1.93 24.51 7.94
C MET A 40 0.54 24.57 7.28
N ALA A 41 -0.19 23.45 7.23
CA ALA A 41 -1.55 23.42 6.69
C ALA A 41 -2.51 24.31 7.49
N GLN A 42 -2.50 24.23 8.82
CA GLN A 42 -3.32 25.08 9.69
C GLN A 42 -3.00 26.58 9.54
N THR A 43 -1.72 26.90 9.33
CA THR A 43 -1.29 28.29 9.11
C THR A 43 -1.76 28.83 7.75
N ALA A 44 -1.81 27.97 6.73
CA ALA A 44 -2.33 28.31 5.40
C ALA A 44 -3.85 28.56 5.44
N ASP A 45 -4.62 27.71 6.11
CA ASP A 45 -6.09 27.84 6.23
C ASP A 45 -6.48 29.08 7.00
N ARG A 46 -5.74 29.44 8.07
CA ARG A 46 -5.96 30.71 8.83
C ARG A 46 -5.74 31.98 7.99
N LYS A 47 -4.90 31.93 6.95
CA LYS A 47 -4.66 33.06 6.04
C LYS A 47 -5.74 33.19 4.97
N VAL A 48 -6.47 32.11 4.64
CA VAL A 48 -7.49 32.12 3.57
C VAL A 48 -8.89 32.44 4.08
N THR A 49 -9.22 32.15 5.35
CA THR A 49 -10.55 32.38 5.93
C THR A 49 -10.47 33.06 7.30
N PRO A 50 -10.51 34.40 7.37
CA PRO A 50 -10.73 35.06 8.65
C PRO A 50 -12.22 34.92 9.05
N GLY A 51 -12.56 33.92 9.88
CA GLY A 51 -13.88 33.79 10.51
C GLY A 51 -14.79 32.64 10.05
N GLY A 52 -14.31 31.65 9.34
CA GLY A 52 -15.08 30.42 9.01
C GLY A 52 -14.88 29.33 10.06
N CYS A 53 -15.98 28.75 10.58
CA CYS A 53 -15.95 27.47 11.28
C CYS A 53 -15.54 26.41 10.27
N GLY A 54 -14.23 26.07 10.21
CA GLY A 54 -13.74 24.98 9.39
C GLY A 54 -14.27 23.66 9.94
N GLU A 55 -14.86 22.83 9.09
CA GLU A 55 -15.07 21.41 9.39
C GLU A 55 -13.70 20.81 9.72
N GLU A 56 -13.53 20.30 10.93
CA GLU A 56 -12.33 19.59 11.34
C GLU A 56 -12.18 18.36 10.43
N SER A 57 -11.20 18.39 9.53
CA SER A 57 -10.74 17.18 8.85
C SER A 57 -10.42 16.13 9.90
N PRO A 58 -10.73 14.81 9.66
CA PRO A 58 -10.47 13.78 10.65
C PRO A 58 -9.01 13.86 11.10
N ARG A 59 -8.81 13.95 12.42
CA ARG A 59 -7.47 14.00 13.04
C ARG A 59 -6.73 12.72 12.66
N GLU A 60 -5.86 12.80 11.66
CA GLU A 60 -4.91 11.73 11.35
C GLU A 60 -4.01 11.56 12.58
N VAL A 61 -4.21 10.46 13.29
CA VAL A 61 -3.42 10.12 14.48
C VAL A 61 -1.98 9.88 14.03
N ILE A 62 -1.01 10.58 14.63
CA ILE A 62 0.42 10.28 14.42
C ILE A 62 0.69 8.98 15.18
N THR A 63 0.76 7.85 14.49
CA THR A 63 0.78 6.50 15.08
C THR A 63 2.17 6.00 15.45
N ASP A 64 3.22 6.47 14.77
CA ASP A 64 4.59 6.02 15.01
C ASP A 64 5.40 7.13 15.67
N THR A 65 5.82 6.92 16.90
CA THR A 65 6.66 7.86 17.65
C THR A 65 8.06 7.28 17.81
N ASP A 66 9.03 7.93 17.14
CA ASP A 66 10.45 7.62 17.26
C ASP A 66 11.12 8.68 18.15
N ILE A 67 11.91 8.23 19.12
CA ILE A 67 12.68 9.09 20.01
C ILE A 67 14.17 8.80 19.81
N ALA A 68 14.97 9.83 19.75
CA ALA A 68 16.42 9.78 19.77
C ALA A 68 16.94 10.35 21.11
N THR A 69 17.99 9.74 21.68
CA THR A 69 18.54 10.12 22.99
C THR A 69 20.06 9.85 23.03
N ASP A 70 20.79 10.56 23.88
CA ASP A 70 22.19 10.24 24.22
C ASP A 70 22.32 9.09 25.24
N ALA A 71 21.21 8.71 25.90
CA ALA A 71 21.17 7.54 26.79
C ALA A 71 21.45 6.24 26.02
N ARG A 72 22.34 5.40 26.57
CA ARG A 72 22.58 4.05 26.03
C ARG A 72 21.41 3.12 26.33
N PRO A 73 21.25 2.00 25.60
CA PRO A 73 20.12 1.07 25.79
C PRO A 73 19.93 0.63 27.24
N GLU A 74 21.02 0.35 27.97
CA GLU A 74 20.97 -0.06 29.38
C GLU A 74 20.48 1.07 30.28
N GLN A 75 20.84 2.32 29.96
CA GLN A 75 20.40 3.51 30.70
C GLN A 75 18.92 3.78 30.43
N VAL A 76 18.46 3.64 29.16
CA VAL A 76 17.03 3.72 28.83
C VAL A 76 16.24 2.68 29.61
N LYS A 77 16.70 1.42 29.67
CA LYS A 77 16.07 0.38 30.50
C LYS A 77 16.03 0.74 32.00
N ALA A 78 17.05 1.41 32.50
CA ALA A 78 17.08 1.84 33.91
C ALA A 78 16.06 2.97 34.15
N VAL A 79 15.90 3.90 33.23
CA VAL A 79 14.89 4.99 33.31
C VAL A 79 13.46 4.44 33.29
N PHE A 80 13.20 3.43 32.44
CA PHE A 80 11.88 2.83 32.23
C PHE A 80 11.77 1.42 32.91
N HIS A 81 12.46 1.21 34.05
CA HIS A 81 12.48 -0.08 34.75
C HIS A 81 11.09 -0.53 35.26
N ASP A 82 10.16 0.39 35.41
CA ASP A 82 8.76 0.18 35.81
C ASP A 82 7.85 -0.23 34.64
N MET A 83 8.38 -0.24 33.40
CA MET A 83 7.65 -0.54 32.18
C MET A 83 8.17 -1.79 31.47
N THR A 84 7.43 -2.29 30.49
CA THR A 84 7.92 -3.39 29.65
C THR A 84 8.83 -2.83 28.55
N VAL A 85 10.11 -3.23 28.58
CA VAL A 85 11.11 -2.85 27.57
C VAL A 85 11.49 -4.08 26.75
N LEU A 86 11.40 -3.96 25.41
CA LEU A 86 11.75 -5.02 24.45
C LEU A 86 13.10 -4.73 23.83
N ASP A 87 13.96 -5.76 23.76
CA ASP A 87 15.35 -5.70 23.28
C ASP A 87 15.49 -5.91 21.75
N THR A 88 14.43 -5.79 21.00
CA THR A 88 14.38 -6.16 19.58
C THR A 88 15.39 -5.44 18.68
N GLY A 89 15.90 -4.28 19.11
CA GLY A 89 16.86 -3.47 18.35
C GLY A 89 18.18 -3.18 19.08
N ILE A 90 18.47 -3.83 20.21
CA ILE A 90 19.56 -3.43 21.11
C ILE A 90 20.95 -3.41 20.45
N LYS A 91 21.22 -4.33 19.51
CA LYS A 91 22.48 -4.37 18.74
C LYS A 91 22.71 -3.12 17.90
N HIS A 92 21.64 -2.40 17.58
CA HIS A 92 21.65 -1.16 16.79
C HIS A 92 21.35 0.08 17.66
N GLY A 93 21.34 -0.07 18.97
CA GLY A 93 21.09 1.02 19.91
C GLY A 93 19.61 1.39 20.09
N THR A 94 18.67 0.56 19.63
CA THR A 94 17.22 0.81 19.77
C THR A 94 16.62 -0.15 20.80
N VAL A 95 15.77 0.38 21.67
CA VAL A 95 14.88 -0.38 22.54
C VAL A 95 13.44 0.09 22.33
N THR A 96 12.50 -0.83 22.48
CA THR A 96 11.07 -0.48 22.39
C THR A 96 10.46 -0.51 23.78
N VAL A 97 9.94 0.61 24.23
CA VAL A 97 9.21 0.74 25.50
C VAL A 97 7.72 0.64 25.22
N LEU A 98 7.03 -0.22 25.95
CA LEU A 98 5.59 -0.41 25.82
C LEU A 98 4.87 0.38 26.93
N PHE A 99 4.14 1.40 26.53
CA PHE A 99 3.33 2.24 27.40
C PHE A 99 1.88 1.76 27.42
N HIS A 100 1.22 1.80 28.56
CA HIS A 100 -0.23 1.71 28.60
C HIS A 100 -0.83 3.08 28.25
N ALA A 101 -1.90 3.07 27.50
CA ALA A 101 -2.58 4.32 27.09
C ALA A 101 -2.94 5.21 28.30
N ASP A 102 -3.21 4.61 29.44
CA ASP A 102 -3.53 5.31 30.69
C ASP A 102 -2.30 5.92 31.38
N GLU A 103 -1.09 5.38 31.19
CA GLU A 103 0.16 5.89 31.78
C GLU A 103 0.65 7.17 31.09
N LEU A 104 0.14 7.45 29.90
CA LEU A 104 0.43 8.67 29.13
C LEU A 104 -0.66 9.75 29.30
N ARG A 105 -1.59 9.59 30.26
CA ARG A 105 -2.64 10.60 30.52
C ARG A 105 -2.09 11.76 31.34
N THR A 106 -2.39 12.96 30.90
CA THR A 106 -2.22 14.17 31.70
C THR A 106 -3.50 14.46 32.50
N PRO A 107 -3.42 15.20 33.64
CA PRO A 107 -4.61 15.59 34.41
C PRO A 107 -5.62 16.44 33.64
N GLU A 108 -5.25 16.96 32.46
CA GLU A 108 -6.03 17.85 31.60
C GLU A 108 -6.78 17.11 30.50
N ASP A 109 -6.56 15.79 30.32
CA ASP A 109 -7.23 14.98 29.33
C ASP A 109 -8.72 14.80 29.68
N PRO A 110 -9.68 15.15 28.78
CA PRO A 110 -11.10 14.96 29.03
C PRO A 110 -11.44 13.47 29.25
N ALA A 111 -12.28 13.21 30.25
CA ALA A 111 -12.62 11.86 30.68
C ALA A 111 -13.48 11.04 29.70
N GLU A 112 -13.91 11.62 28.57
CA GLU A 112 -15.00 11.08 27.73
C GLU A 112 -14.56 10.36 26.45
N ASP A 113 -13.28 10.34 26.06
CA ASP A 113 -12.83 9.71 24.81
C ASP A 113 -12.25 8.29 25.01
N VAL A 114 -12.77 7.54 25.96
CA VAL A 114 -12.40 6.13 26.09
C VAL A 114 -13.35 5.28 25.26
N ASN A 115 -13.05 5.06 23.99
CA ASN A 115 -13.57 3.89 23.28
C ASN A 115 -13.16 2.66 24.09
N MET A 116 -14.16 1.91 24.60
CA MET A 116 -13.95 0.70 25.43
C MET A 116 -13.08 -0.37 24.74
N GLU A 117 -12.79 -0.25 23.45
CA GLU A 117 -11.91 -1.13 22.69
C GLU A 117 -10.41 -0.91 22.96
N ASN A 118 -10.01 0.22 23.57
CA ASN A 118 -8.60 0.55 23.86
C ASN A 118 -8.16 0.35 25.33
N GLN A 119 -9.02 -0.17 26.18
CA GLN A 119 -8.60 -0.53 27.56
C GLN A 119 -7.64 -1.70 27.52
N GLY A 120 -6.33 -1.41 27.75
CA GLY A 120 -5.24 -2.39 27.75
C GLY A 120 -4.37 -2.38 26.48
N SER A 121 -4.59 -1.50 25.53
CA SER A 121 -3.72 -1.34 24.37
C SER A 121 -2.36 -0.79 24.78
N ARG A 122 -1.29 -1.53 24.49
CA ARG A 122 0.09 -1.11 24.70
C ARG A 122 0.57 -0.33 23.49
N ILE A 123 1.06 0.88 23.70
CA ILE A 123 1.63 1.75 22.66
C ILE A 123 3.14 1.51 22.62
N PRO A 124 3.70 0.95 21.53
CA PRO A 124 5.14 0.81 21.39
C PRO A 124 5.77 2.15 21.00
N VAL A 125 6.83 2.56 21.71
CA VAL A 125 7.66 3.71 21.38
C VAL A 125 9.09 3.25 21.21
N GLU A 126 9.68 3.54 20.04
CA GLU A 126 11.07 3.21 19.77
C GLU A 126 11.99 4.33 20.28
N ILE A 127 12.93 3.97 21.17
CA ILE A 127 13.94 4.89 21.71
C ILE A 127 15.30 4.43 21.21
N THR A 128 15.94 5.27 20.40
CA THR A 128 17.22 4.98 19.75
C THR A 128 18.32 5.87 20.31
N THR A 129 19.41 5.26 20.75
CA THR A 129 20.63 5.97 21.17
C THR A 129 21.29 6.65 19.96
N TYR A 130 21.74 7.91 20.13
CA TYR A 130 22.51 8.61 19.10
C TYR A 130 23.70 7.78 18.63
N ARG A 131 23.88 7.68 17.33
CA ARG A 131 24.92 6.86 16.76
C ARG A 131 25.48 7.41 15.46
N ILE A 132 26.69 7.02 15.19
CA ILE A 132 27.33 7.15 13.88
C ILE A 132 27.38 5.73 13.30
N ASP A 133 26.91 5.58 12.09
CA ASP A 133 26.99 4.31 11.39
C ASP A 133 28.41 4.14 10.81
N GLY A 134 29.06 3.02 11.09
CA GLY A 134 30.35 2.64 10.52
C GLY A 134 30.24 2.30 9.02
N LYS A 135 31.31 1.72 8.46
CA LYS A 135 31.25 1.26 7.06
C LYS A 135 30.18 0.18 6.89
N TYR A 136 29.47 0.25 5.78
CA TYR A 136 28.46 -0.73 5.40
C TYR A 136 29.12 -1.79 4.51
N GLY A 137 29.40 -2.97 5.09
CA GLY A 137 30.07 -4.07 4.37
C GLY A 137 29.12 -4.84 3.45
N ASP A 138 27.83 -4.91 3.82
CA ASP A 138 26.79 -5.64 3.09
C ASP A 138 25.76 -4.72 2.41
N GLY A 139 26.02 -3.40 2.38
CA GLY A 139 25.09 -2.40 1.84
C GLY A 139 23.75 -2.29 2.63
N ARG A 140 23.70 -2.84 3.87
CA ARG A 140 22.49 -2.83 4.70
C ARG A 140 22.75 -2.43 6.14
N HIS A 141 23.72 -3.10 6.78
CA HIS A 141 24.03 -2.90 8.18
C HIS A 141 25.42 -2.29 8.30
N PRO A 142 25.59 -1.27 9.13
CA PRO A 142 26.94 -0.85 9.46
C PRO A 142 27.65 -2.01 10.16
N GLU A 143 28.87 -2.32 9.74
CA GLU A 143 29.73 -3.35 10.38
C GLU A 143 29.93 -3.08 11.88
N SER A 144 29.84 -1.82 12.26
CA SER A 144 29.87 -1.38 13.65
C SER A 144 29.00 -0.15 13.83
N VAL A 145 28.34 -0.07 14.98
CA VAL A 145 27.62 1.11 15.45
C VAL A 145 28.46 1.76 16.54
N GLN A 146 28.79 3.02 16.36
CA GLN A 146 29.48 3.81 17.38
C GLN A 146 28.48 4.79 17.99
N PHE A 147 28.24 4.69 19.29
CA PHE A 147 27.39 5.66 19.99
C PHE A 147 28.09 7.00 20.10
N THR A 148 27.35 8.07 19.91
CA THR A 148 27.81 9.46 20.06
C THR A 148 26.92 10.20 21.07
N SER A 149 27.37 11.33 21.55
CA SER A 149 26.58 12.27 22.33
C SER A 149 26.06 13.44 21.48
N SER A 150 26.32 13.43 20.18
CA SER A 150 25.92 14.51 19.26
C SER A 150 24.65 14.16 18.53
N LEU A 151 23.57 14.91 18.77
CA LEU A 151 22.32 14.85 18.01
C LEU A 151 22.56 15.11 16.52
N GLU A 152 23.42 16.09 16.18
CA GLU A 152 23.70 16.45 14.79
C GLU A 152 24.32 15.28 14.02
N GLU A 153 25.23 14.52 14.63
CA GLU A 153 25.81 13.31 14.03
C GLU A 153 24.76 12.21 13.81
N ASP A 154 23.79 12.03 14.73
CA ASP A 154 22.67 11.10 14.52
C ASP A 154 21.74 11.55 13.40
N LEU A 155 21.46 12.83 13.30
CA LEU A 155 20.66 13.37 12.19
C LEU A 155 21.40 13.29 10.86
N ALA A 156 22.74 13.48 10.84
CA ALA A 156 23.57 13.44 9.64
C ALA A 156 23.61 12.06 8.95
N ARG A 157 23.42 10.95 9.68
CA ARG A 157 23.40 9.59 9.11
C ARG A 157 22.06 9.20 8.48
N ARG A 158 21.01 10.01 8.67
CA ARG A 158 19.66 9.71 8.17
C ARG A 158 19.59 9.81 6.64
N ASP A 159 18.52 9.28 6.09
CA ASP A 159 18.33 9.18 4.64
C ASP A 159 18.03 10.52 3.96
N PHE A 160 17.01 11.24 4.45
CA PHE A 160 16.52 12.47 3.82
C PHE A 160 16.35 13.59 4.84
N THR A 161 16.54 14.84 4.38
CA THR A 161 16.44 16.04 5.21
C THR A 161 15.10 16.13 5.94
N VAL A 162 14.00 15.76 5.28
CA VAL A 162 12.64 15.74 5.85
C VAL A 162 12.46 14.75 7.01
N ASN A 163 13.40 13.83 7.21
CA ASN A 163 13.46 12.87 8.31
C ASN A 163 14.61 13.16 9.28
N ALA A 164 15.46 14.15 8.98
CA ALA A 164 16.64 14.54 9.76
C ALA A 164 16.38 15.80 10.58
N ILE A 165 15.20 15.89 11.16
CA ILE A 165 14.73 16.97 12.04
C ILE A 165 14.42 16.36 13.39
N ALA A 166 14.84 17.02 14.47
CA ALA A 166 14.51 16.67 15.83
C ALA A 166 13.62 17.76 16.47
N CYS A 167 12.79 17.36 17.41
CA CYS A 167 11.92 18.26 18.16
C CYS A 167 11.96 17.91 19.64
N ASP A 168 12.23 18.88 20.50
CA ASP A 168 12.22 18.68 21.95
C ASP A 168 10.77 18.63 22.51
N ARG A 169 10.66 18.37 23.81
CA ARG A 169 9.34 18.33 24.48
C ARG A 169 8.61 19.68 24.52
N HIS A 170 9.31 20.79 24.27
CA HIS A 170 8.73 22.12 24.23
C HIS A 170 8.28 22.54 22.82
N GLY A 171 8.49 21.67 21.82
CA GLY A 171 8.16 21.92 20.41
C GLY A 171 9.23 22.71 19.65
N GLU A 172 10.43 22.89 20.23
CA GLU A 172 11.54 23.57 19.56
C GLU A 172 12.24 22.60 18.60
N LEU A 173 12.48 23.07 17.35
CA LEU A 173 13.11 22.26 16.30
C LEU A 173 14.63 22.43 16.27
N THR A 174 15.33 21.30 16.12
CA THR A 174 16.73 21.22 15.68
C THR A 174 16.75 20.65 14.25
N ASP A 175 17.09 21.51 13.29
CA ASP A 175 17.05 21.21 11.85
C ASP A 175 18.35 21.65 11.15
N PRO A 176 19.45 20.91 11.34
CA PRO A 176 20.75 21.30 10.79
C PRO A 176 20.85 21.16 9.27
N PHE A 177 19.92 20.40 8.64
CA PHE A 177 19.96 20.09 7.21
C PHE A 177 18.85 20.76 6.40
N GLY A 178 18.05 21.65 7.00
CA GLY A 178 17.01 22.42 6.30
C GLY A 178 15.80 21.59 5.90
N GLY A 179 15.51 20.51 6.62
CA GLY A 179 14.40 19.60 6.32
C GLY A 179 13.03 20.28 6.42
N ALA A 180 12.84 21.26 7.32
CA ALA A 180 11.59 22.02 7.41
C ALA A 180 11.31 22.84 6.15
N ALA A 181 12.35 23.44 5.56
CA ALA A 181 12.23 24.15 4.29
C ALA A 181 11.94 23.19 3.13
N ASP A 182 12.56 21.99 3.10
CA ASP A 182 12.27 20.96 2.10
C ASP A 182 10.84 20.40 2.23
N ILE A 183 10.30 20.30 3.45
CA ILE A 183 8.88 19.94 3.68
C ILE A 183 7.95 21.01 3.08
N GLU A 184 8.24 22.29 3.32
CA GLU A 184 7.46 23.42 2.77
C GLU A 184 7.52 23.44 1.25
N ALA A 185 8.73 23.25 0.67
CA ALA A 185 8.96 23.20 -0.77
C ALA A 185 8.46 21.91 -1.43
N ARG A 186 8.01 20.91 -0.66
CA ARG A 186 7.64 19.57 -1.13
C ARG A 186 8.76 18.87 -1.89
N ILE A 187 9.94 18.81 -1.30
CA ILE A 187 11.15 18.24 -1.87
C ILE A 187 11.65 17.08 -1.01
N ILE A 188 12.07 15.99 -1.65
CA ILE A 188 12.85 14.91 -1.05
C ILE A 188 14.31 15.11 -1.43
N ARG A 189 15.14 15.43 -0.45
CA ARG A 189 16.58 15.65 -0.58
C ARG A 189 17.34 14.71 0.32
N ALA A 190 18.39 14.05 -0.18
CA ALA A 190 19.30 13.25 0.62
C ALA A 190 20.09 14.15 1.60
N VAL A 191 20.40 13.62 2.79
CA VAL A 191 21.26 14.33 3.75
C VAL A 191 22.72 14.25 3.26
N GLY A 192 23.37 15.39 3.10
CA GLY A 192 24.77 15.46 2.64
C GLY A 192 24.94 15.08 1.17
N ASP A 193 25.93 14.23 0.86
CA ASP A 193 26.20 13.75 -0.50
C ASP A 193 25.24 12.60 -0.88
N PRO A 194 24.38 12.77 -1.91
CA PRO A 194 23.39 11.76 -2.29
C PRO A 194 23.99 10.43 -2.75
N GLU A 195 25.09 10.46 -3.54
CA GLU A 195 25.72 9.21 -3.99
C GLU A 195 26.31 8.43 -2.82
N GLN A 196 26.96 9.12 -1.89
CA GLN A 196 27.47 8.49 -0.69
C GLN A 196 26.34 7.86 0.11
N ARG A 197 25.21 8.56 0.31
CA ARG A 197 24.02 8.05 1.03
C ARG A 197 23.46 6.79 0.39
N PHE A 198 23.38 6.71 -0.92
CA PHE A 198 22.90 5.53 -1.64
C PHE A 198 23.91 4.37 -1.62
N ARG A 199 25.22 4.65 -1.62
CA ARG A 199 26.25 3.61 -1.49
C ARG A 199 26.31 3.00 -0.09
N GLU A 200 25.90 3.73 0.95
CA GLU A 200 25.77 3.20 2.31
C GLU A 200 24.62 2.21 2.43
N ASP A 201 23.44 2.53 1.95
CA ASP A 201 22.29 1.61 1.87
C ASP A 201 21.53 1.84 0.57
N GLY A 202 21.68 0.92 -0.39
CA GLY A 202 21.02 0.97 -1.69
C GLY A 202 19.49 1.01 -1.60
N LEU A 203 18.89 0.54 -0.49
CA LEU A 203 17.45 0.64 -0.29
C LEU A 203 16.97 2.10 -0.19
N ARG A 204 17.83 3.03 0.19
CA ARG A 204 17.49 4.47 0.23
C ARG A 204 17.01 4.98 -1.14
N ILE A 205 17.42 4.32 -2.25
CA ILE A 205 16.91 4.59 -3.60
C ILE A 205 15.38 4.33 -3.65
N MET A 206 14.94 3.14 -3.26
CA MET A 206 13.50 2.83 -3.21
C MET A 206 12.75 3.69 -2.19
N ARG A 207 13.39 4.02 -1.07
CA ARG A 207 12.82 4.91 -0.05
C ARG A 207 12.61 6.33 -0.57
N ALA A 208 13.53 6.88 -1.39
CA ALA A 208 13.35 8.18 -2.05
C ALA A 208 12.10 8.18 -2.93
N LEU A 209 11.97 7.18 -3.80
CA LEU A 209 10.80 7.02 -4.67
C LEU A 209 9.50 6.87 -3.86
N ARG A 210 9.53 6.05 -2.81
CA ARG A 210 8.39 5.87 -1.91
C ARG A 210 7.98 7.15 -1.19
N PHE A 211 8.95 7.89 -0.61
CA PHE A 211 8.62 9.14 0.09
C PHE A 211 8.06 10.19 -0.88
N ALA A 212 8.66 10.32 -2.07
CA ALA A 212 8.14 11.20 -3.11
C ALA A 212 6.69 10.82 -3.49
N ALA A 213 6.43 9.53 -3.74
CA ALA A 213 5.08 9.04 -4.04
C ALA A 213 4.08 9.27 -2.89
N LYS A 214 4.45 8.91 -1.65
CA LYS A 214 3.57 9.01 -0.48
C LYS A 214 3.25 10.46 -0.11
N LEU A 215 4.26 11.32 -0.11
CA LEU A 215 4.14 12.71 0.35
C LEU A 215 3.67 13.65 -0.77
N GLY A 216 3.74 13.23 -2.04
CA GLY A 216 3.48 14.07 -3.21
C GLY A 216 4.54 15.15 -3.34
N CYS A 217 5.79 14.76 -3.23
CA CYS A 217 6.95 15.63 -3.30
C CYS A 217 7.76 15.34 -4.57
N ASP A 218 8.43 16.35 -5.09
CA ASP A 218 9.49 16.16 -6.08
C ASP A 218 10.78 15.68 -5.41
N ILE A 219 11.63 14.99 -6.18
CA ILE A 219 12.98 14.65 -5.73
C ILE A 219 13.92 15.73 -6.21
N GLU A 220 14.74 16.24 -5.29
CA GLU A 220 15.75 17.29 -5.56
C GLU A 220 16.67 16.87 -6.71
N PRO A 221 17.07 17.80 -7.62
CA PRO A 221 17.82 17.45 -8.83
C PRO A 221 19.10 16.63 -8.61
N GLY A 222 19.95 17.02 -7.64
CA GLY A 222 21.18 16.26 -7.34
C GLY A 222 20.89 14.88 -6.75
N THR A 223 19.86 14.77 -5.91
CA THR A 223 19.38 13.49 -5.39
C THR A 223 18.81 12.62 -6.52
N SER A 224 18.04 13.21 -7.45
CA SER A 224 17.48 12.52 -8.63
C SER A 224 18.57 12.01 -9.59
N GLU A 225 19.63 12.79 -9.80
CA GLU A 225 20.79 12.36 -10.59
C GLU A 225 21.49 11.17 -9.94
N ALA A 226 21.75 11.25 -8.63
CA ALA A 226 22.37 10.16 -7.87
C ALA A 226 21.52 8.87 -7.88
N LEU A 227 20.17 8.96 -7.89
CA LEU A 227 19.29 7.79 -8.10
C LEU A 227 19.65 7.08 -9.41
N SER A 228 19.81 7.83 -10.49
CA SER A 228 20.12 7.27 -11.82
C SER A 228 21.53 6.66 -11.87
N VAL A 229 22.51 7.30 -11.24
CA VAL A 229 23.90 6.81 -11.16
C VAL A 229 23.99 5.55 -10.31
N CYS A 230 23.29 5.53 -9.16
CA CYS A 230 23.40 4.48 -8.16
C CYS A 230 22.36 3.35 -8.31
N LYS A 231 21.43 3.42 -9.28
CA LYS A 231 20.32 2.45 -9.43
C LYS A 231 20.74 0.98 -9.40
N GLY A 232 21.95 0.68 -9.92
CA GLY A 232 22.48 -0.68 -9.93
C GLY A 232 22.61 -1.32 -8.54
N LEU A 233 22.77 -0.52 -7.49
CA LEU A 233 22.82 -1.00 -6.09
C LEU A 233 21.53 -1.71 -5.65
N LEU A 234 20.42 -1.47 -6.34
CA LEU A 234 19.15 -2.16 -6.04
C LEU A 234 19.22 -3.67 -6.29
N ALA A 235 20.12 -4.13 -7.16
CA ALA A 235 20.30 -5.55 -7.44
C ALA A 235 20.86 -6.34 -6.23
N ASP A 236 21.55 -5.67 -5.32
CA ASP A 236 22.16 -6.25 -4.13
C ASP A 236 21.22 -6.25 -2.91
N ILE A 237 20.05 -5.63 -3.04
CA ILE A 237 19.07 -5.53 -1.94
C ILE A 237 18.14 -6.74 -1.92
N SER A 238 17.84 -7.26 -0.72
CA SER A 238 16.94 -8.39 -0.59
C SER A 238 15.54 -8.10 -1.16
N ALA A 239 14.96 -9.08 -1.81
CA ALA A 239 13.68 -8.99 -2.50
C ALA A 239 12.53 -8.50 -1.58
N GLU A 240 12.52 -8.98 -0.34
CA GLU A 240 11.49 -8.61 0.66
C GLU A 240 11.57 -7.13 1.03
N ARG A 241 12.78 -6.56 1.16
CA ARG A 241 12.95 -5.12 1.43
C ARG A 241 12.47 -4.29 0.24
N ILE A 242 12.84 -4.68 -0.98
CA ILE A 242 12.36 -4.04 -2.21
C ILE A 242 10.83 -4.09 -2.28
N TYR A 243 10.25 -5.28 -2.06
CA TYR A 243 8.80 -5.48 -2.10
C TYR A 243 8.07 -4.62 -1.08
N SER A 244 8.58 -4.56 0.16
CA SER A 244 8.01 -3.72 1.21
C SER A 244 7.96 -2.23 0.83
N GLU A 245 9.03 -1.70 0.22
CA GLU A 245 9.05 -0.32 -0.24
C GLU A 245 8.16 -0.11 -1.48
N LEU A 246 8.12 -1.08 -2.41
CA LEU A 246 7.26 -1.06 -3.60
C LEU A 246 5.76 -1.01 -3.20
N CYS A 247 5.33 -1.81 -2.24
CA CYS A 247 3.95 -1.81 -1.73
C CYS A 247 3.54 -0.41 -1.23
N LYS A 248 4.43 0.25 -0.49
CA LYS A 248 4.20 1.60 0.03
C LYS A 248 4.27 2.67 -1.06
N LEU A 249 5.07 2.45 -2.10
CA LEU A 249 5.20 3.35 -3.25
C LEU A 249 3.91 3.36 -4.06
N VAL A 250 3.43 2.18 -4.49
CA VAL A 250 2.26 2.08 -5.40
C VAL A 250 0.96 2.56 -4.76
N THR A 251 0.88 2.57 -3.44
CA THR A 251 -0.26 3.13 -2.70
C THR A 251 -0.11 4.63 -2.40
N GLY A 252 1.01 5.24 -2.79
CA GLY A 252 1.23 6.68 -2.64
C GLY A 252 0.38 7.51 -3.59
N LYS A 253 -0.03 8.70 -3.16
CA LYS A 253 -0.91 9.60 -3.92
C LYS A 253 -0.31 10.08 -5.25
N SER A 254 1.01 10.13 -5.37
CA SER A 254 1.75 10.51 -6.58
C SER A 254 2.54 9.33 -7.17
N ALA A 255 2.08 8.09 -6.93
CA ALA A 255 2.74 6.89 -7.42
C ALA A 255 2.90 6.89 -8.94
N GLY A 256 1.89 7.36 -9.68
CA GLY A 256 1.92 7.45 -11.14
C GLY A 256 3.06 8.33 -11.65
N ASP A 257 3.22 9.53 -11.09
CA ASP A 257 4.30 10.45 -11.49
C ASP A 257 5.68 9.85 -11.23
N ILE A 258 5.84 9.15 -10.12
CA ILE A 258 7.10 8.48 -9.76
C ILE A 258 7.38 7.32 -10.71
N VAL A 259 6.40 6.49 -11.03
CA VAL A 259 6.57 5.38 -11.99
C VAL A 259 6.98 5.92 -13.37
N ARG A 260 6.29 6.96 -13.89
CA ARG A 260 6.65 7.61 -15.18
C ARG A 260 8.08 8.11 -15.20
N LYS A 261 8.44 8.90 -14.18
CA LYS A 261 9.72 9.61 -14.14
C LYS A 261 10.89 8.66 -13.90
N TYR A 262 10.71 7.65 -13.07
CA TYR A 262 11.77 6.77 -12.60
C TYR A 262 11.62 5.31 -13.07
N THR A 263 10.95 5.08 -14.19
CA THR A 263 10.83 3.74 -14.81
C THR A 263 12.18 3.05 -14.96
N ASP A 264 13.23 3.79 -15.35
CA ASP A 264 14.57 3.23 -15.56
C ASP A 264 15.27 2.80 -14.26
N VAL A 265 14.89 3.41 -13.12
CA VAL A 265 15.34 2.99 -11.78
C VAL A 265 14.55 1.79 -11.33
N LEU A 266 13.22 1.83 -11.45
CA LEU A 266 12.33 0.71 -11.13
C LEU A 266 12.60 -0.52 -12.01
N GLY A 267 13.06 -0.30 -13.25
CA GLY A 267 13.45 -1.35 -14.19
C GLY A 267 14.64 -2.21 -13.76
N VAL A 268 15.41 -1.81 -12.74
CA VAL A 268 16.42 -2.68 -12.13
C VAL A 268 15.78 -3.83 -11.35
N VAL A 269 14.66 -3.57 -10.68
CA VAL A 269 13.93 -4.56 -9.86
C VAL A 269 12.75 -5.19 -10.60
N ILE A 270 12.18 -4.47 -11.56
CA ILE A 270 11.08 -4.93 -12.42
C ILE A 270 11.45 -4.60 -13.88
N PRO A 271 12.40 -5.34 -14.48
CA PRO A 271 12.88 -5.08 -15.84
C PRO A 271 11.78 -5.15 -16.91
N GLU A 272 10.70 -5.84 -16.61
CA GLU A 272 9.54 -5.98 -17.48
C GLU A 272 8.75 -4.67 -17.70
N LEU A 273 9.01 -3.63 -16.90
CA LEU A 273 8.45 -2.28 -17.13
C LEU A 273 9.14 -1.57 -18.30
N LEU A 274 10.41 -1.88 -18.56
CA LEU A 274 11.20 -1.16 -19.58
C LEU A 274 10.64 -1.31 -21.00
N PRO A 275 10.24 -2.51 -21.46
CA PRO A 275 9.62 -2.68 -22.77
C PRO A 275 8.26 -1.98 -22.95
N MET A 276 7.58 -1.63 -21.86
CA MET A 276 6.29 -0.93 -21.92
C MET A 276 6.46 0.56 -22.24
N LYS A 277 7.61 1.15 -21.84
CA LYS A 277 7.90 2.57 -22.00
C LYS A 277 8.12 2.93 -23.46
N GLY A 278 7.30 3.83 -23.99
CA GLY A 278 7.33 4.24 -25.38
C GLY A 278 6.81 3.20 -26.37
N PHE A 279 6.22 2.08 -25.91
CA PHE A 279 5.67 1.06 -26.78
C PHE A 279 4.30 1.51 -27.35
N ALA A 280 4.30 1.98 -28.59
CA ALA A 280 3.09 2.41 -29.27
C ALA A 280 2.14 1.25 -29.52
N GLN A 281 0.84 1.42 -29.22
CA GLN A 281 -0.15 0.36 -29.37
C GLN A 281 -0.72 0.27 -30.80
N ASN A 282 -0.52 1.31 -31.63
CA ASN A 282 -0.89 1.39 -33.05
C ASN A 282 -2.34 0.96 -33.36
N ASN A 283 -3.29 1.32 -32.47
CA ASN A 283 -4.69 1.06 -32.71
C ASN A 283 -5.56 2.28 -32.32
N PRO A 284 -6.78 2.42 -32.89
CA PRO A 284 -7.61 3.61 -32.70
C PRO A 284 -8.18 3.75 -31.28
N TYR A 285 -8.10 2.71 -30.45
CA TYR A 285 -8.70 2.69 -29.12
C TYR A 285 -7.76 3.23 -28.04
N HIS A 286 -6.43 3.20 -28.27
CA HIS A 286 -5.42 3.57 -27.28
C HIS A 286 -4.66 4.82 -27.73
N ARG A 287 -4.68 5.81 -26.86
CA ARG A 287 -4.04 7.12 -27.07
C ARG A 287 -2.60 7.17 -26.59
N TYR A 288 -2.27 6.28 -25.67
CA TYR A 288 -1.02 6.27 -24.92
C TYR A 288 -0.18 5.03 -25.22
N ASP A 289 1.12 5.09 -24.94
CA ASP A 289 1.96 3.90 -24.90
C ASP A 289 1.50 2.94 -23.79
N VAL A 290 2.02 1.71 -23.78
CA VAL A 290 1.58 0.68 -22.83
C VAL A 290 1.86 1.09 -21.38
N LEU A 291 3.01 1.72 -21.10
CA LEU A 291 3.35 2.14 -19.73
C LEU A 291 2.42 3.25 -19.25
N GLU A 292 2.25 4.30 -20.05
CA GLU A 292 1.40 5.44 -19.68
C GLU A 292 -0.04 5.00 -19.49
N HIS A 293 -0.55 4.10 -20.34
CA HIS A 293 -1.86 3.49 -20.17
C HIS A 293 -2.00 2.78 -18.81
N CYS A 294 -1.05 1.89 -18.48
CA CYS A 294 -1.08 1.15 -17.21
C CYS A 294 -0.94 2.07 -15.99
N VAL A 295 -0.10 3.11 -16.08
CA VAL A 295 0.05 4.09 -14.99
C VAL A 295 -1.25 4.86 -14.78
N ARG A 296 -1.93 5.29 -15.85
CA ARG A 296 -3.25 5.93 -15.75
C ARG A 296 -4.31 5.02 -15.12
N ALA A 297 -4.32 3.74 -15.48
CA ALA A 297 -5.20 2.77 -14.86
C ALA A 297 -4.89 2.63 -13.35
N MET A 298 -3.60 2.59 -12.97
CA MET A 298 -3.18 2.55 -11.57
C MET A 298 -3.60 3.81 -10.79
N GLU A 299 -3.58 4.99 -11.41
CA GLU A 299 -3.99 6.24 -10.75
C GLU A 299 -5.48 6.24 -10.38
N VAL A 300 -6.34 5.78 -11.30
CA VAL A 300 -7.79 5.89 -11.18
C VAL A 300 -8.47 4.68 -10.54
N VAL A 301 -7.81 3.51 -10.47
CA VAL A 301 -8.42 2.32 -9.87
C VAL A 301 -8.82 2.59 -8.42
N GLU A 302 -10.08 2.34 -8.11
CA GLU A 302 -10.62 2.46 -6.76
C GLU A 302 -10.13 1.31 -5.88
N THR A 303 -9.69 1.62 -4.67
CA THR A 303 -9.14 0.64 -3.75
C THR A 303 -9.68 0.83 -2.33
N ARG A 304 -9.64 -0.25 -1.55
CA ARG A 304 -9.84 -0.25 -0.10
C ARG A 304 -8.50 -0.52 0.59
N SER A 305 -8.44 -0.27 1.90
CA SER A 305 -7.21 -0.48 2.67
C SER A 305 -6.66 -1.92 2.59
N ASP A 306 -7.58 -2.91 2.51
CA ASP A 306 -7.25 -4.34 2.47
C ASP A 306 -6.79 -4.84 1.09
N ASN A 307 -7.08 -4.09 0.02
CA ASN A 307 -6.78 -4.52 -1.35
C ASN A 307 -5.89 -3.55 -2.15
N ALA A 308 -5.54 -2.40 -1.58
CA ALA A 308 -4.88 -1.32 -2.30
C ALA A 308 -3.61 -1.76 -3.04
N VAL A 309 -2.74 -2.53 -2.39
CA VAL A 309 -1.46 -2.96 -2.96
C VAL A 309 -1.67 -3.79 -4.23
N TYR A 310 -2.41 -4.91 -4.13
CA TYR A 310 -2.56 -5.78 -5.29
C TYR A 310 -3.45 -5.20 -6.38
N MET A 311 -4.39 -4.32 -6.06
CA MET A 311 -5.20 -3.61 -7.06
C MET A 311 -4.37 -2.59 -7.84
N LYS A 312 -3.55 -1.79 -7.15
CA LYS A 312 -2.62 -0.85 -7.80
C LYS A 312 -1.59 -1.58 -8.67
N LEU A 313 -1.02 -2.68 -8.18
CA LEU A 313 -0.12 -3.54 -8.97
C LEU A 313 -0.85 -4.22 -10.13
N ALA A 314 -2.09 -4.68 -9.94
CA ALA A 314 -2.87 -5.27 -11.03
C ALA A 314 -3.14 -4.26 -12.15
N ALA A 315 -3.49 -3.02 -11.79
CA ALA A 315 -3.66 -1.94 -12.76
C ALA A 315 -2.35 -1.60 -13.48
N LEU A 316 -1.21 -1.59 -12.77
CA LEU A 316 0.10 -1.32 -13.38
C LEU A 316 0.56 -2.45 -14.32
N PHE A 317 0.16 -3.70 -14.05
CA PHE A 317 0.67 -4.88 -14.75
C PHE A 317 -0.34 -5.55 -15.67
N HIS A 318 -1.60 -5.08 -15.78
CA HIS A 318 -2.62 -5.79 -16.56
C HIS A 318 -2.20 -6.01 -18.02
N ASP A 319 -1.50 -5.04 -18.59
CA ASP A 319 -1.05 -5.02 -19.98
C ASP A 319 0.45 -5.26 -20.17
N ILE A 320 1.19 -5.65 -19.16
CA ILE A 320 2.64 -5.86 -19.21
C ILE A 320 3.08 -6.89 -20.24
N GLY A 321 2.18 -7.78 -20.67
CA GLY A 321 2.41 -8.78 -21.71
C GLY A 321 2.20 -8.28 -23.13
N LYS A 322 1.69 -7.06 -23.33
CA LYS A 322 1.44 -6.52 -24.69
C LYS A 322 2.67 -6.45 -25.57
N PRO A 323 3.86 -6.00 -25.09
CA PRO A 323 5.06 -6.00 -25.92
C PRO A 323 5.46 -7.37 -26.47
N GLU A 324 5.22 -8.46 -25.72
CA GLU A 324 5.52 -9.82 -26.18
C GLU A 324 4.48 -10.40 -27.17
N THR A 325 3.28 -9.84 -27.21
CA THR A 325 2.15 -10.39 -28.01
C THR A 325 1.75 -9.51 -29.18
N TYR A 326 2.53 -8.46 -29.45
CA TYR A 326 2.25 -7.51 -30.50
C TYR A 326 2.29 -8.16 -31.88
N SER A 327 1.28 -7.86 -32.70
CA SER A 327 1.24 -8.17 -34.12
C SER A 327 0.51 -7.07 -34.85
N GLU A 328 0.82 -6.85 -36.14
CA GLU A 328 0.11 -5.89 -37.00
C GLU A 328 -0.67 -6.62 -38.08
N ASP A 329 -1.83 -6.11 -38.41
CA ASP A 329 -2.58 -6.53 -39.56
C ASP A 329 -2.13 -5.81 -40.88
N GLU A 330 -2.75 -6.16 -41.99
CA GLU A 330 -2.45 -5.58 -43.32
C GLU A 330 -2.67 -4.06 -43.38
N ASN A 331 -3.43 -3.48 -42.46
CA ASN A 331 -3.70 -2.05 -42.36
C ASN A 331 -2.75 -1.33 -41.35
N GLY A 332 -1.79 -2.02 -40.77
CA GLY A 332 -0.89 -1.47 -39.78
C GLY A 332 -1.53 -1.29 -38.38
N ILE A 333 -2.66 -1.96 -38.13
CA ILE A 333 -3.35 -1.91 -36.85
C ILE A 333 -2.73 -2.94 -35.90
N GLY A 334 -2.33 -2.49 -34.71
CA GLY A 334 -1.73 -3.32 -33.68
C GLY A 334 -2.75 -4.20 -32.94
N HIS A 335 -2.42 -5.46 -32.77
CA HIS A 335 -3.19 -6.47 -32.05
C HIS A 335 -2.34 -7.13 -30.97
N PHE A 336 -2.97 -7.56 -29.85
CA PHE A 336 -2.31 -8.12 -28.67
C PHE A 336 -2.98 -9.43 -28.22
N TYR A 337 -3.14 -10.38 -29.14
CA TYR A 337 -3.88 -11.61 -28.85
C TYR A 337 -3.22 -12.43 -27.74
N GLY A 338 -4.02 -12.75 -26.70
CA GLY A 338 -3.58 -13.56 -25.57
C GLY A 338 -2.72 -12.85 -24.53
N HIS A 339 -2.54 -11.51 -24.64
CA HIS A 339 -1.78 -10.72 -23.67
C HIS A 339 -2.21 -10.95 -22.20
N PRO A 340 -3.50 -11.19 -21.81
CA PRO A 340 -3.84 -11.40 -20.41
C PRO A 340 -3.16 -12.63 -19.81
N SER A 341 -2.96 -13.69 -20.61
CA SER A 341 -2.27 -14.90 -20.18
C SER A 341 -0.77 -14.67 -20.03
N VAL A 342 -0.18 -13.92 -20.95
CA VAL A 342 1.25 -13.54 -20.90
C VAL A 342 1.48 -12.57 -19.73
N SER A 343 0.64 -11.54 -19.57
CA SER A 343 0.68 -10.62 -18.41
C SER A 343 0.60 -11.37 -17.08
N CYS A 344 -0.30 -12.34 -16.96
CA CYS A 344 -0.43 -13.18 -15.76
C CYS A 344 0.84 -14.00 -15.48
N ARG A 345 1.52 -14.56 -16.51
CA ARG A 345 2.79 -15.25 -16.36
C ARG A 345 3.87 -14.30 -15.85
N ILE A 346 4.04 -13.16 -16.51
CA ILE A 346 5.01 -12.13 -16.13
C ILE A 346 4.77 -11.65 -14.69
N CYS A 347 3.51 -11.34 -14.34
CA CYS A 347 3.15 -10.96 -12.95
C CYS A 347 3.57 -12.02 -11.94
N ARG A 348 3.33 -13.29 -12.23
CA ARG A 348 3.71 -14.41 -11.34
C ARG A 348 5.21 -14.45 -11.15
N ASP A 349 5.98 -14.27 -12.22
CA ASP A 349 7.44 -14.29 -12.19
C ASP A 349 7.99 -13.10 -11.38
N ILE A 350 7.43 -11.90 -11.57
CA ILE A 350 7.75 -10.69 -10.77
C ILE A 350 7.45 -10.94 -9.28
N MET A 351 6.25 -11.41 -8.94
CA MET A 351 5.83 -11.60 -7.56
C MET A 351 6.61 -12.72 -6.85
N ASN A 352 7.02 -13.76 -7.59
CA ASN A 352 7.92 -14.80 -7.08
C ASN A 352 9.32 -14.24 -6.80
N ARG A 353 9.88 -13.46 -7.73
CA ARG A 353 11.20 -12.81 -7.59
C ARG A 353 11.23 -11.83 -6.42
N LEU A 354 10.13 -11.11 -6.18
CA LEU A 354 9.97 -10.16 -5.08
C LEU A 354 9.56 -10.82 -3.75
N HIS A 355 9.42 -12.14 -3.69
CA HIS A 355 9.00 -12.90 -2.51
C HIS A 355 7.67 -12.43 -1.91
N ALA A 356 6.75 -12.01 -2.76
CA ALA A 356 5.42 -11.64 -2.32
C ALA A 356 4.66 -12.83 -1.71
N ASP A 357 3.77 -12.54 -0.76
CA ASP A 357 2.93 -13.57 -0.16
C ASP A 357 1.98 -14.23 -1.19
N ASN A 358 1.59 -15.47 -0.92
CA ASN A 358 0.80 -16.27 -1.86
C ASN A 358 -0.58 -15.69 -2.11
N PHE A 359 -1.21 -15.07 -1.10
CA PHE A 359 -2.53 -14.47 -1.25
C PHE A 359 -2.49 -13.30 -2.25
N THR A 360 -1.58 -12.36 -2.02
CA THR A 360 -1.38 -11.20 -2.90
C THR A 360 -1.03 -11.63 -4.32
N LYS A 361 -0.10 -12.57 -4.48
CA LYS A 361 0.31 -13.12 -5.77
C LYS A 361 -0.84 -13.78 -6.54
N ASP A 362 -1.58 -14.67 -5.89
CA ASP A 362 -2.67 -15.40 -6.55
C ASP A 362 -3.83 -14.49 -6.90
N ARG A 363 -4.13 -13.51 -6.02
CA ARG A 363 -5.19 -12.51 -6.25
C ARG A 363 -4.85 -11.64 -7.45
N LEU A 364 -3.66 -11.04 -7.46
CA LEU A 364 -3.14 -10.21 -8.55
C LEU A 364 -3.14 -10.98 -9.88
N CYS A 365 -2.54 -12.17 -9.93
CA CYS A 365 -2.47 -12.98 -11.14
C CYS A 365 -3.85 -13.35 -11.69
N ARG A 366 -4.83 -13.60 -10.80
CA ARG A 366 -6.21 -13.89 -11.21
C ARG A 366 -6.87 -12.67 -11.83
N ILE A 367 -6.72 -11.50 -11.22
CA ILE A 367 -7.27 -10.25 -11.73
C ILE A 367 -6.67 -9.93 -13.10
N VAL A 368 -5.34 -9.94 -13.22
CA VAL A 368 -4.62 -9.67 -14.47
C VAL A 368 -5.02 -10.65 -15.58
N LYS A 369 -5.18 -11.95 -15.25
CA LYS A 369 -5.57 -12.95 -16.24
C LYS A 369 -6.96 -12.71 -16.84
N TYR A 370 -7.86 -12.11 -16.07
CA TYR A 370 -9.25 -11.98 -16.45
C TYR A 370 -9.70 -10.51 -16.60
N HIS A 371 -8.78 -9.54 -16.61
CA HIS A 371 -9.10 -8.12 -16.74
C HIS A 371 -9.83 -7.78 -18.04
N ASP A 372 -9.62 -8.56 -19.10
CA ASP A 372 -10.24 -8.31 -20.42
C ASP A 372 -11.60 -9.02 -20.61
N LEU A 373 -12.23 -9.48 -19.53
CA LEU A 373 -13.59 -10.03 -19.59
C LEU A 373 -14.57 -8.98 -20.14
N VAL A 374 -15.49 -9.46 -20.99
CA VAL A 374 -16.59 -8.63 -21.48
C VAL A 374 -17.74 -8.69 -20.49
N PHE A 375 -18.03 -7.56 -19.86
CA PHE A 375 -19.16 -7.42 -18.94
C PHE A 375 -20.41 -6.97 -19.66
N GLU A 376 -21.52 -7.64 -19.37
CA GLU A 376 -22.86 -7.35 -19.87
C GLU A 376 -23.86 -7.20 -18.71
N LYS A 377 -24.96 -6.45 -18.95
CA LYS A 377 -26.05 -6.26 -17.99
C LYS A 377 -26.96 -7.49 -17.99
N ASP A 378 -26.41 -8.66 -17.68
CA ASP A 378 -27.13 -9.93 -17.60
C ASP A 378 -26.87 -10.59 -16.24
N ARG A 379 -27.92 -10.64 -15.37
CA ARG A 379 -27.85 -11.21 -14.03
C ARG A 379 -27.39 -12.68 -14.04
N ARG A 380 -27.81 -13.48 -15.02
CA ARG A 380 -27.42 -14.89 -15.14
C ARG A 380 -25.95 -15.03 -15.47
N LEU A 381 -25.46 -14.22 -16.40
CA LEU A 381 -24.04 -14.19 -16.74
C LEU A 381 -23.20 -13.76 -15.54
N LEU A 382 -23.61 -12.71 -14.81
CA LEU A 382 -22.92 -12.23 -13.61
C LEU A 382 -22.92 -13.30 -12.50
N LYS A 383 -24.02 -13.98 -12.22
CA LYS A 383 -24.08 -15.11 -11.26
C LYS A 383 -23.15 -16.24 -11.66
N ARG A 384 -23.04 -16.60 -12.95
CA ARG A 384 -22.08 -17.62 -13.43
C ARG A 384 -20.63 -17.19 -13.19
N TRP A 385 -20.30 -15.92 -13.43
CA TRP A 385 -18.98 -15.38 -13.16
C TRP A 385 -18.69 -15.32 -11.65
N MET A 386 -19.65 -14.88 -10.83
CA MET A 386 -19.54 -14.88 -9.37
C MET A 386 -19.36 -16.29 -8.81
N ASN A 387 -20.04 -17.28 -9.38
CA ASN A 387 -19.81 -18.71 -9.04
C ASN A 387 -18.37 -19.14 -9.34
N ARG A 388 -17.88 -18.80 -10.54
CA ARG A 388 -16.57 -19.27 -11.03
C ARG A 388 -15.40 -18.62 -10.29
N PHE A 389 -15.47 -17.34 -9.99
CA PHE A 389 -14.35 -16.55 -9.47
C PHE A 389 -14.51 -16.14 -8.00
N GLY A 390 -15.74 -16.17 -7.49
CA GLY A 390 -16.13 -15.54 -6.23
C GLY A 390 -16.52 -14.08 -6.44
N ALA A 391 -17.53 -13.61 -5.69
CA ALA A 391 -18.09 -12.27 -5.84
C ALA A 391 -17.05 -11.15 -5.65
N GLY A 392 -16.21 -11.24 -4.61
CA GLY A 392 -15.16 -10.24 -4.36
C GLY A 392 -14.13 -10.12 -5.49
N VAL A 393 -13.73 -11.24 -6.10
CA VAL A 393 -12.82 -11.21 -7.27
C VAL A 393 -13.49 -10.57 -8.47
N MET A 394 -14.78 -10.85 -8.69
CA MET A 394 -15.50 -10.29 -9.83
C MET A 394 -15.66 -8.77 -9.73
N LEU A 395 -15.93 -8.25 -8.53
CA LEU A 395 -15.96 -6.80 -8.29
C LEU A 395 -14.60 -6.14 -8.56
N GLU A 396 -13.50 -6.80 -8.19
CA GLU A 396 -12.15 -6.31 -8.44
C GLU A 396 -11.79 -6.38 -9.94
N ILE A 397 -12.16 -7.44 -10.65
CA ILE A 397 -11.97 -7.52 -12.12
C ILE A 397 -12.77 -6.43 -12.82
N LEU A 398 -14.01 -6.18 -12.40
CA LEU A 398 -14.85 -5.11 -12.92
C LEU A 398 -14.19 -3.73 -12.71
N GLU A 399 -13.60 -3.52 -11.52
CA GLU A 399 -12.91 -2.27 -11.21
C GLU A 399 -11.66 -2.06 -12.07
N ILE A 400 -10.86 -3.10 -12.28
CA ILE A 400 -9.72 -3.02 -13.21
C ILE A 400 -10.21 -2.76 -14.63
N LYS A 401 -11.31 -3.40 -15.10
CA LYS A 401 -11.87 -3.16 -16.42
C LYS A 401 -12.36 -1.72 -16.60
N LYS A 402 -12.95 -1.14 -15.55
CA LYS A 402 -13.35 0.27 -15.52
C LYS A 402 -12.12 1.19 -15.62
N ALA A 403 -11.08 0.91 -14.83
CA ALA A 403 -9.83 1.67 -14.81
C ALA A 403 -9.06 1.56 -16.16
N ASP A 404 -8.99 0.37 -16.75
CA ASP A 404 -8.44 0.10 -18.09
C ASP A 404 -9.12 0.98 -19.15
N ASN A 405 -10.46 0.95 -19.22
CA ASN A 405 -11.21 1.75 -20.18
C ASN A 405 -11.03 3.26 -19.96
N PHE A 406 -10.99 3.72 -18.71
CA PHE A 406 -10.68 5.12 -18.40
C PHE A 406 -9.29 5.52 -18.92
N ALA A 407 -8.31 4.65 -18.74
CA ALA A 407 -6.90 4.87 -19.10
C ALA A 407 -6.68 4.93 -20.62
N THR A 408 -7.62 4.50 -21.46
CA THR A 408 -7.53 4.69 -22.92
C THR A 408 -7.53 6.16 -23.34
N GLY A 409 -8.06 7.05 -22.48
CA GLY A 409 -8.23 8.48 -22.74
C GLY A 409 -9.44 8.83 -23.63
N ASN A 410 -10.25 7.83 -23.99
CA ASN A 410 -11.43 7.97 -24.86
C ASN A 410 -12.69 7.34 -24.23
N MET A 411 -12.73 7.17 -22.91
CA MET A 411 -13.89 6.56 -22.25
C MET A 411 -15.14 7.42 -22.43
N GLU A 412 -16.17 6.84 -23.04
CA GLU A 412 -17.48 7.47 -23.11
C GLU A 412 -18.22 7.41 -21.77
N GLU A 413 -18.99 8.45 -21.45
CA GLU A 413 -19.78 8.49 -20.22
C GLU A 413 -20.80 7.34 -20.15
N SER A 414 -21.33 6.90 -21.30
CA SER A 414 -22.22 5.74 -21.42
C SER A 414 -21.57 4.45 -20.90
N LEU A 415 -20.27 4.27 -21.11
CA LEU A 415 -19.53 3.10 -20.68
C LEU A 415 -19.28 3.13 -19.16
N LYS A 416 -19.02 4.31 -18.60
CA LYS A 416 -18.90 4.50 -17.15
C LYS A 416 -20.21 4.13 -16.45
N VAL A 417 -21.34 4.68 -16.92
CA VAL A 417 -22.68 4.34 -16.41
C VAL A 417 -22.94 2.83 -16.49
N LYS A 418 -22.56 2.18 -17.60
CA LYS A 418 -22.69 0.73 -17.77
C LYS A 418 -21.94 -0.05 -16.68
N PHE A 419 -20.69 0.32 -16.34
CA PHE A 419 -19.92 -0.35 -15.30
C PHE A 419 -20.52 -0.14 -13.91
N ASP A 420 -20.99 1.07 -13.62
CA ASP A 420 -21.63 1.38 -12.34
C ASP A 420 -22.95 0.59 -12.14
N GLU A 421 -23.76 0.45 -13.21
CA GLU A 421 -24.98 -0.38 -13.20
C GLU A 421 -24.67 -1.88 -13.02
N ILE A 422 -23.59 -2.37 -13.67
CA ILE A 422 -23.13 -3.76 -13.49
C ILE A 422 -22.68 -4.00 -12.06
N ARG A 423 -21.92 -3.08 -11.47
CA ARG A 423 -21.53 -3.11 -10.06
C ARG A 423 -22.78 -3.20 -9.16
N GLN A 424 -23.71 -2.28 -9.35
CA GLN A 424 -24.96 -2.23 -8.59
C GLN A 424 -25.74 -3.54 -8.71
N MET A 425 -25.80 -4.12 -9.92
CA MET A 425 -26.47 -5.41 -10.14
C MET A 425 -25.80 -6.55 -9.39
N MET A 426 -24.47 -6.59 -9.31
CA MET A 426 -23.71 -7.58 -8.53
C MET A 426 -23.93 -7.40 -7.02
N GLU A 427 -23.93 -6.16 -6.54
CA GLU A 427 -24.22 -5.83 -5.14
C GLU A 427 -25.66 -6.23 -4.76
N GLN A 428 -26.66 -5.98 -5.63
CA GLN A 428 -28.03 -6.44 -5.43
C GLN A 428 -28.13 -7.97 -5.34
N ILE A 429 -27.39 -8.72 -6.18
CA ILE A 429 -27.35 -10.19 -6.11
C ILE A 429 -26.86 -10.66 -4.72
N LEU A 430 -25.89 -9.95 -4.15
CA LEU A 430 -25.35 -10.24 -2.82
C LEU A 430 -26.33 -9.86 -1.70
N ASP A 431 -26.90 -8.66 -1.75
CA ASP A 431 -27.83 -8.13 -0.74
C ASP A 431 -29.14 -8.94 -0.69
N GLU A 432 -29.66 -9.35 -1.85
CA GLU A 432 -30.82 -10.21 -1.98
C GLU A 432 -30.50 -11.69 -1.66
N GLN A 433 -29.26 -12.02 -1.33
CA GLN A 433 -28.78 -13.39 -1.05
C GLN A 433 -29.16 -14.39 -2.15
N GLN A 434 -29.12 -13.95 -3.41
CA GLN A 434 -29.45 -14.81 -4.54
C GLN A 434 -28.47 -15.97 -4.66
N CYS A 435 -29.00 -17.14 -5.05
CA CYS A 435 -28.19 -18.34 -5.21
C CYS A 435 -27.23 -18.21 -6.43
N PHE A 436 -25.94 -18.27 -6.18
CA PHE A 436 -24.90 -18.37 -7.21
C PHE A 436 -23.75 -19.31 -6.82
N SER A 437 -23.82 -19.94 -5.64
CA SER A 437 -22.84 -20.94 -5.21
C SER A 437 -23.52 -22.18 -4.62
N LEU A 438 -22.79 -23.30 -4.53
CA LEU A 438 -23.31 -24.52 -3.92
C LEU A 438 -23.72 -24.35 -2.44
N ARG A 439 -23.20 -23.32 -1.77
CA ARG A 439 -23.56 -23.01 -0.37
C ARG A 439 -24.93 -22.35 -0.26
N ASP A 440 -25.34 -21.65 -1.31
CA ASP A 440 -26.59 -20.88 -1.35
C ASP A 440 -27.77 -21.76 -1.83
N LEU A 441 -27.48 -22.98 -2.32
CA LEU A 441 -28.47 -23.89 -2.83
C LEU A 441 -29.35 -24.43 -1.69
N ALA A 442 -30.68 -24.44 -1.87
CA ALA A 442 -31.64 -24.90 -0.88
C ALA A 442 -31.55 -26.40 -0.54
N VAL A 443 -30.83 -27.18 -1.37
CA VAL A 443 -30.52 -28.59 -1.15
C VAL A 443 -29.01 -28.80 -1.02
N ASN A 444 -28.64 -29.83 -0.27
CA ASN A 444 -27.24 -30.17 -0.04
C ASN A 444 -26.97 -31.67 -0.36
N GLY A 445 -25.74 -32.13 -0.19
CA GLY A 445 -25.35 -33.48 -0.52
C GLY A 445 -26.11 -34.58 0.26
N ARG A 446 -26.61 -34.28 1.48
CA ARG A 446 -27.41 -35.23 2.26
C ARG A 446 -28.80 -35.37 1.67
N ASP A 447 -29.37 -34.26 1.21
CA ASP A 447 -30.69 -34.28 0.55
C ASP A 447 -30.64 -35.10 -0.74
N VAL A 448 -29.59 -34.94 -1.54
CA VAL A 448 -29.35 -35.70 -2.80
C VAL A 448 -29.19 -37.21 -2.53
N ILE A 449 -28.45 -37.58 -1.48
CA ILE A 449 -28.31 -38.98 -1.07
C ILE A 449 -29.66 -39.55 -0.58
N ALA A 450 -30.44 -38.77 0.18
CA ALA A 450 -31.76 -39.17 0.66
C ALA A 450 -32.77 -39.39 -0.49
N ALA A 451 -32.58 -38.72 -1.64
CA ALA A 451 -33.33 -38.93 -2.87
C ALA A 451 -32.89 -40.19 -3.65
N GLY A 452 -31.95 -41.00 -3.15
CA GLY A 452 -31.56 -42.27 -3.73
C GLY A 452 -30.29 -42.25 -4.58
N ILE A 453 -29.57 -41.12 -4.65
CA ILE A 453 -28.29 -41.03 -5.33
C ILE A 453 -27.17 -41.65 -4.47
N GLU A 454 -26.40 -42.58 -5.01
CA GLU A 454 -25.32 -43.20 -4.26
C GLU A 454 -24.26 -42.19 -3.82
N PRO A 455 -23.73 -42.30 -2.58
CA PRO A 455 -22.66 -41.46 -2.11
C PRO A 455 -21.41 -41.52 -3.02
N GLY A 456 -20.99 -40.38 -3.56
CA GLY A 456 -19.83 -40.33 -4.46
C GLY A 456 -19.81 -39.09 -5.37
N PRO A 457 -19.04 -39.15 -6.45
CA PRO A 457 -18.90 -38.02 -7.40
C PRO A 457 -20.22 -37.59 -8.05
N GLU A 458 -21.22 -38.51 -8.13
CA GLU A 458 -22.54 -38.24 -8.71
C GLU A 458 -23.29 -37.17 -7.94
N VAL A 459 -23.25 -37.23 -6.59
CA VAL A 459 -23.86 -36.17 -5.73
C VAL A 459 -23.35 -34.80 -6.12
N GLY A 460 -22.04 -34.65 -6.36
CA GLY A 460 -21.45 -33.40 -6.78
C GLY A 460 -21.89 -32.96 -8.19
N ARG A 461 -22.14 -33.89 -9.09
CA ARG A 461 -22.65 -33.61 -10.45
C ARG A 461 -24.09 -33.12 -10.40
N VAL A 462 -24.93 -33.77 -9.63
CA VAL A 462 -26.35 -33.36 -9.42
C VAL A 462 -26.41 -31.96 -8.83
N LEU A 463 -25.69 -31.68 -7.75
CA LEU A 463 -25.67 -30.35 -7.13
C LEU A 463 -25.18 -29.25 -8.10
N LYS A 464 -24.15 -29.52 -8.92
CA LYS A 464 -23.66 -28.55 -9.91
C LYS A 464 -24.68 -28.32 -11.03
N ARG A 465 -25.41 -29.32 -11.46
CA ARG A 465 -26.48 -29.21 -12.44
C ARG A 465 -27.61 -28.34 -11.87
N LEU A 466 -28.13 -28.69 -10.67
CA LEU A 466 -29.18 -27.91 -10.02
C LEU A 466 -28.76 -26.43 -9.82
N LEU A 467 -27.54 -26.20 -9.40
CA LEU A 467 -27.02 -24.83 -9.27
C LEU A 467 -27.05 -24.10 -10.62
N ALA A 468 -26.62 -24.75 -11.71
CA ALA A 468 -26.65 -24.15 -13.05
C ALA A 468 -28.10 -23.82 -13.47
N ASP A 469 -29.06 -24.69 -13.18
CA ASP A 469 -30.48 -24.46 -13.53
C ASP A 469 -31.11 -23.36 -12.68
N VAL A 470 -30.70 -23.21 -11.41
CA VAL A 470 -31.11 -22.08 -10.55
C VAL A 470 -30.48 -20.76 -11.03
N ILE A 471 -29.19 -20.76 -11.37
CA ILE A 471 -28.53 -19.56 -11.92
C ILE A 471 -29.17 -19.13 -13.25
N ASP A 472 -29.56 -20.09 -14.08
CA ASP A 472 -30.21 -19.86 -15.38
C ASP A 472 -31.70 -19.55 -15.25
N GLU A 473 -32.23 -19.50 -14.02
CA GLU A 473 -33.64 -19.22 -13.72
C GLU A 473 -34.62 -20.24 -14.33
N LYS A 474 -34.14 -21.46 -14.59
CA LYS A 474 -35.00 -22.59 -15.04
C LYS A 474 -35.75 -23.25 -13.87
N LEU A 475 -35.10 -23.25 -12.68
CA LEU A 475 -35.67 -23.76 -11.44
C LEU A 475 -35.58 -22.67 -10.35
N PRO A 476 -36.60 -22.50 -9.51
CA PRO A 476 -36.45 -21.67 -8.31
C PRO A 476 -35.54 -22.37 -7.31
N ASN A 477 -34.83 -21.59 -6.48
CA ASN A 477 -34.05 -22.13 -5.36
C ASN A 477 -34.96 -22.50 -4.18
N ASP A 478 -35.82 -23.46 -4.39
CA ASP A 478 -36.75 -24.00 -3.40
C ASP A 478 -36.49 -25.49 -3.18
N LYS A 479 -36.47 -25.90 -1.92
CA LYS A 479 -36.09 -27.26 -1.54
C LYS A 479 -36.97 -28.33 -2.16
N ASP A 480 -38.29 -28.12 -2.13
CA ASP A 480 -39.25 -29.13 -2.59
C ASP A 480 -39.16 -29.26 -4.11
N VAL A 481 -39.09 -28.15 -4.83
CA VAL A 481 -38.93 -28.13 -6.30
C VAL A 481 -37.62 -28.81 -6.72
N LEU A 482 -36.53 -28.52 -6.04
CA LEU A 482 -35.21 -29.11 -6.36
C LEU A 482 -35.18 -30.61 -6.04
N MET A 483 -35.84 -31.05 -4.94
CA MET A 483 -35.97 -32.47 -4.62
C MET A 483 -36.83 -33.22 -5.63
N ASP A 484 -37.97 -32.65 -6.04
CA ASP A 484 -38.80 -33.22 -7.10
C ASP A 484 -38.04 -33.39 -8.44
N ASN A 485 -37.22 -32.40 -8.79
CA ASN A 485 -36.39 -32.50 -9.99
C ASN A 485 -35.34 -33.64 -9.90
N ILE A 486 -34.75 -33.88 -8.74
CA ILE A 486 -33.83 -35.00 -8.53
C ILE A 486 -34.56 -36.35 -8.71
N LEU A 487 -35.79 -36.47 -8.18
CA LEU A 487 -36.56 -37.69 -8.22
C LEU A 487 -37.14 -38.03 -9.60
N THR A 488 -37.44 -37.01 -10.42
CA THR A 488 -38.00 -37.18 -11.77
C THR A 488 -36.98 -37.51 -12.85
N GLU A 489 -35.71 -37.20 -12.62
CA GLU A 489 -34.63 -37.49 -13.57
C GLU A 489 -33.81 -38.77 -13.22
N ASN A 490 -34.12 -39.46 -12.11
CA ASN A 490 -33.64 -40.77 -11.74
C ASN A 490 -34.60 -41.87 -12.21
#